data_15ba9679da0eb3bc1688b3e0b6571972
#
_entry.id   15ba9679da0eb3bc1688b3e0b6571972
#
_cell.length_a   1.000
_cell.length_b   1.000
_cell.length_c   1.000
_cell.angle_alpha   90.00
_cell.angle_beta   90.00
_cell.angle_gamma   90.00
#
_symmetry.space_group_name_H-M   'P 1'
#
loop_
_entity.id
_entity.type
_entity.pdbx_description
1 polymer ?
#
loop_
_entity_poly.entity_id
_entity_poly.type
_entity_poly.pdbx_seq_one_letter_code
_entity_poly.pdbx_strand_id
1 'polypeptide(L)'
;VRDGQVKGERIHLLEKLDLAGGSCDGRKDVSKGFYMRGGREMDNHFECMWDMFRDVPSIETPGISVLDEYYWLNKHDPNYSLCRASEKCGQDAHTDKKFALDKESAMALSKLFMTPEKDLEDKKISEVLPDSFWDTNFWLYWQTMFAFQRWSSALEMKRYLCRYCHHIDGLPDFTALRFTKYNQYESMILPLVKYLESHGVTVEFGMDVKNVVIKDENGKKVATQIVYEKD
;
A
#
# COMPACT_ATOMS: atom_id res chain seq x y z
N VAL A 1 -11.06 0.11 19.20
CA VAL A 1 -11.24 1.26 20.12
C VAL A 1 -12.38 2.15 19.62
N ARG A 2 -12.23 2.84 18.50
CA ARG A 2 -13.24 3.79 18.00
C ARG A 2 -14.57 3.10 17.67
N ASP A 3 -14.61 2.29 16.64
CA ASP A 3 -15.85 1.76 16.08
C ASP A 3 -16.28 0.43 16.72
N GLY A 4 -15.33 -0.43 17.04
CA GLY A 4 -15.60 -1.72 17.68
C GLY A 4 -15.91 -1.65 19.17
N GLN A 5 -15.84 -0.48 19.79
CA GLN A 5 -16.13 -0.22 21.21
C GLN A 5 -15.42 -1.16 22.20
N VAL A 6 -14.33 -1.77 21.77
CA VAL A 6 -13.48 -2.59 22.65
C VAL A 6 -12.59 -1.65 23.46
N LYS A 7 -12.59 -1.82 24.79
CA LYS A 7 -11.70 -1.03 25.67
C LYS A 7 -10.24 -1.29 25.29
N GLY A 8 -9.44 -0.23 25.18
CA GLY A 8 -8.03 -0.32 24.82
C GLY A 8 -7.24 -1.27 25.72
N GLU A 9 -7.51 -1.25 27.02
CA GLU A 9 -6.91 -2.17 28.01
C GLU A 9 -7.06 -3.67 27.70
N ARG A 10 -7.98 -4.02 26.79
CA ARG A 10 -8.21 -5.39 26.34
C ARG A 10 -7.57 -5.68 24.97
N ILE A 11 -6.82 -4.72 24.44
CA ILE A 11 -6.16 -4.84 23.12
C ILE A 11 -4.65 -4.86 23.35
N HIS A 12 -4.03 -5.94 22.90
CA HIS A 12 -2.58 -6.11 22.92
C HIS A 12 -2.08 -6.31 21.51
N LEU A 13 -1.11 -5.51 21.11
CA LEU A 13 -0.39 -5.64 19.85
C LEU A 13 1.00 -6.19 20.15
N LEU A 14 1.32 -7.34 19.61
CA LEU A 14 2.60 -8.01 19.79
C LEU A 14 3.39 -7.90 18.50
N GLU A 15 4.52 -7.24 18.53
CA GLU A 15 5.41 -7.03 17.39
C GLU A 15 6.76 -7.72 17.67
N LYS A 16 7.22 -8.51 16.72
CA LYS A 16 8.50 -9.20 16.82
C LYS A 16 9.69 -8.24 16.78
N LEU A 17 9.61 -7.23 15.94
CA LEU A 17 10.68 -6.26 15.77
C LEU A 17 10.63 -5.20 16.90
N ASP A 18 11.64 -4.37 16.93
CA ASP A 18 11.74 -3.21 17.83
C ASP A 18 10.97 -1.98 17.31
N LEU A 19 10.27 -2.11 16.19
CA LEU A 19 9.57 -1.04 15.50
C LEU A 19 8.27 -1.55 14.88
N ALA A 20 7.16 -0.82 15.08
CA ALA A 20 5.88 -1.13 14.47
C ALA A 20 5.85 -0.78 12.98
N GLY A 21 4.91 -1.37 12.25
CA GLY A 21 4.60 -1.01 10.86
C GLY A 21 4.90 -2.08 9.83
N GLY A 22 5.62 -3.14 10.19
CA GLY A 22 5.93 -4.22 9.25
C GLY A 22 6.63 -3.71 7.99
N SER A 23 6.05 -3.95 6.81
CA SER A 23 6.58 -3.42 5.55
C SER A 23 6.43 -1.89 5.40
N CYS A 24 5.65 -1.25 6.25
CA CYS A 24 5.52 0.21 6.32
C CYS A 24 6.42 0.86 7.37
N ASP A 25 7.39 0.12 7.92
CA ASP A 25 8.39 0.67 8.80
C ASP A 25 9.35 1.63 8.08
N GLY A 26 10.04 2.42 8.86
CA GLY A 26 11.13 3.28 8.39
C GLY A 26 12.06 3.57 9.54
N ARG A 27 13.34 3.69 9.26
CA ARG A 27 14.35 3.95 10.29
C ARG A 27 15.11 5.23 10.02
N LYS A 28 15.45 5.89 11.11
CA LYS A 28 16.34 7.03 11.12
C LYS A 28 17.64 6.62 11.80
N ASP A 29 18.73 6.76 11.08
CA ASP A 29 20.08 6.62 11.64
C ASP A 29 20.86 7.89 11.31
N VAL A 30 21.29 8.62 12.33
CA VAL A 30 21.99 9.92 12.17
C VAL A 30 23.25 9.79 11.31
N SER A 31 23.91 8.63 11.36
CA SER A 31 25.14 8.36 10.61
C SER A 31 24.89 7.88 9.17
N LYS A 32 23.72 7.30 8.90
CA LYS A 32 23.37 6.66 7.61
C LYS A 32 22.21 7.34 6.90
N GLY A 33 21.48 8.23 7.59
CA GLY A 33 20.30 8.91 7.09
C GLY A 33 18.98 8.15 7.37
N PHE A 34 17.97 8.47 6.58
CA PHE A 34 16.67 7.82 6.66
C PHE A 34 16.57 6.72 5.62
N TYR A 35 15.95 5.62 5.97
CA TYR A 35 15.64 4.57 5.00
C TYR A 35 14.27 3.93 5.25
N MET A 36 13.68 3.43 4.16
CA MET A 36 12.41 2.73 4.13
C MET A 36 12.48 1.58 3.11
N ARG A 37 11.52 0.66 3.16
CA ARG A 37 11.50 -0.55 2.33
C ARG A 37 10.88 -0.33 0.94
N GLY A 38 11.30 0.68 0.22
CA GLY A 38 10.84 0.97 -1.15
C GLY A 38 9.90 2.17 -1.25
N GLY A 39 9.38 2.42 -2.44
CA GLY A 39 8.42 3.48 -2.72
C GLY A 39 7.08 3.19 -2.06
N ARG A 40 6.41 4.24 -1.57
CA ARG A 40 5.14 4.15 -0.85
C ARG A 40 4.26 5.31 -1.24
N GLU A 41 3.75 5.20 -2.42
CA GLU A 41 2.84 6.17 -2.98
C GLU A 41 1.45 6.00 -2.36
N MET A 42 0.73 7.10 -2.28
CA MET A 42 -0.59 7.19 -1.67
C MET A 42 -1.61 7.63 -2.71
N ASP A 43 -2.87 7.36 -2.42
CA ASP A 43 -4.01 7.83 -3.21
C ASP A 43 -5.05 8.49 -2.29
N ASN A 44 -5.64 9.59 -2.76
CA ASN A 44 -6.72 10.27 -2.05
C ASN A 44 -7.95 9.37 -1.85
N HIS A 45 -8.12 8.35 -2.68
CA HIS A 45 -9.24 7.40 -2.65
C HIS A 45 -8.98 6.13 -1.84
N PHE A 46 -8.03 6.15 -0.92
CA PHE A 46 -7.90 5.10 0.10
C PHE A 46 -8.88 5.35 1.25
N GLU A 47 -10.19 5.39 0.96
CA GLU A 47 -11.23 5.88 1.84
C GLU A 47 -11.22 5.20 3.21
N CYS A 48 -11.13 3.86 3.26
CA CYS A 48 -11.08 3.12 4.53
C CYS A 48 -9.87 3.49 5.37
N MET A 49 -8.71 3.68 4.73
CA MET A 49 -7.50 4.10 5.41
C MET A 49 -7.62 5.54 5.92
N TRP A 50 -8.09 6.44 5.09
CA TRP A 50 -8.26 7.85 5.47
C TRP A 50 -9.35 8.05 6.52
N ASP A 51 -10.42 7.24 6.49
CA ASP A 51 -11.41 7.22 7.56
C ASP A 51 -10.77 6.85 8.92
N MET A 52 -9.84 5.91 8.92
CA MET A 52 -9.09 5.56 10.14
C MET A 52 -8.22 6.74 10.62
N PHE A 53 -7.52 7.42 9.71
CA PHE A 53 -6.58 8.47 10.06
C PHE A 53 -7.20 9.86 10.32
N ARG A 54 -8.50 10.03 10.11
CA ARG A 54 -9.18 11.31 10.40
C ARG A 54 -9.16 11.68 11.89
N ASP A 55 -9.09 10.69 12.78
CA ASP A 55 -9.09 10.89 14.24
C ASP A 55 -7.70 10.69 14.86
N VAL A 56 -6.71 10.31 14.08
CA VAL A 56 -5.33 10.12 14.56
C VAL A 56 -4.60 11.47 14.48
N PRO A 57 -4.17 12.05 15.63
CA PRO A 57 -3.48 13.33 15.62
C PRO A 57 -2.14 13.26 14.89
N SER A 58 -1.83 14.27 14.09
CA SER A 58 -0.48 14.47 13.56
C SER A 58 0.49 14.73 14.72
N ILE A 59 1.68 14.17 14.64
CA ILE A 59 2.76 14.45 15.61
C ILE A 59 3.46 15.76 15.27
N GLU A 60 3.59 16.05 13.99
CA GLU A 60 4.36 17.18 13.49
C GLU A 60 3.56 18.49 13.50
N THR A 61 2.25 18.40 13.31
CA THR A 61 1.38 19.57 13.23
C THR A 61 0.31 19.50 14.32
N PRO A 62 0.51 20.18 15.45
CA PRO A 62 -0.44 20.15 16.56
C PRO A 62 -1.83 20.63 16.16
N GLY A 63 -2.86 19.94 16.65
CA GLY A 63 -4.26 20.34 16.50
C GLY A 63 -4.93 19.89 15.20
N ILE A 64 -4.23 19.16 14.33
CA ILE A 64 -4.83 18.56 13.12
C ILE A 64 -4.62 17.04 13.10
N SER A 65 -5.40 16.35 12.29
CA SER A 65 -5.25 14.92 12.08
C SER A 65 -4.15 14.60 11.03
N VAL A 66 -3.72 13.34 10.99
CA VAL A 66 -2.84 12.84 9.92
C VAL A 66 -3.50 13.01 8.55
N LEU A 67 -4.83 12.82 8.47
CA LEU A 67 -5.59 13.04 7.24
C LEU A 67 -5.54 14.50 6.80
N ASP A 68 -5.76 15.45 7.71
CA ASP A 68 -5.75 16.88 7.41
C ASP A 68 -4.37 17.34 6.95
N GLU A 69 -3.30 16.86 7.62
CA GLU A 69 -1.91 17.14 7.22
C GLU A 69 -1.62 16.64 5.81
N TYR A 70 -2.04 15.41 5.49
CA TYR A 70 -1.86 14.80 4.18
C TYR A 70 -2.57 15.59 3.08
N TYR A 71 -3.85 15.92 3.26
CA TYR A 71 -4.61 16.69 2.25
C TYR A 71 -4.07 18.10 2.07
N TRP A 72 -3.72 18.78 3.17
CA TRP A 72 -3.13 20.10 3.10
C TRP A 72 -1.81 20.08 2.33
N LEU A 73 -0.92 19.16 2.67
CA LEU A 73 0.37 19.02 1.99
C LEU A 73 0.21 18.82 0.49
N ASN A 74 -0.58 17.82 0.09
CA ASN A 74 -0.73 17.47 -1.32
C ASN A 74 -1.53 18.52 -2.14
N LYS A 75 -2.24 19.41 -1.47
CA LYS A 75 -2.89 20.56 -2.11
C LYS A 75 -1.90 21.71 -2.37
N HIS A 76 -1.01 21.96 -1.43
CA HIS A 76 -0.08 23.11 -1.48
C HIS A 76 1.26 22.78 -2.09
N ASP A 77 1.67 21.52 -2.02
CA ASP A 77 2.90 21.00 -2.61
C ASP A 77 2.59 19.71 -3.40
N PRO A 78 1.91 19.83 -4.55
CA PRO A 78 1.59 18.68 -5.37
C PRO A 78 2.84 18.03 -5.92
N ASN A 79 2.82 16.70 -6.05
CA ASN A 79 3.94 15.97 -6.61
C ASN A 79 4.17 16.34 -8.09
N TYR A 80 5.37 16.84 -8.38
CA TYR A 80 5.87 17.05 -9.72
C TYR A 80 7.04 16.12 -9.97
N SER A 81 6.74 14.91 -10.38
CA SER A 81 7.78 13.98 -10.74
C SER A 81 8.32 14.28 -12.14
N LEU A 82 9.64 14.48 -12.23
CA LEU A 82 10.38 14.51 -13.48
C LEU A 82 10.81 13.10 -13.92
N CYS A 83 10.07 12.09 -13.49
CA CYS A 83 10.35 10.70 -13.82
C CYS A 83 10.34 10.47 -15.32
N ARG A 84 11.26 9.63 -15.76
CA ARG A 84 11.31 9.05 -17.10
C ARG A 84 11.38 7.53 -16.97
N ALA A 85 10.76 6.85 -17.91
CA ALA A 85 10.92 5.41 -18.02
C ALA A 85 12.29 5.07 -18.58
N SER A 86 12.93 4.06 -18.03
CA SER A 86 14.20 3.54 -18.54
C SER A 86 14.07 2.05 -18.87
N GLU A 87 14.85 1.61 -19.84
CA GLU A 87 14.99 0.23 -20.26
C GLU A 87 16.46 -0.16 -20.39
N LYS A 88 16.74 -1.44 -20.63
CA LYS A 88 18.09 -1.94 -20.95
C LYS A 88 19.18 -1.38 -20.04
N CYS A 89 18.98 -1.52 -18.73
CA CYS A 89 19.93 -1.06 -17.70
C CYS A 89 20.14 0.46 -17.64
N GLY A 90 19.08 1.23 -17.85
CA GLY A 90 19.07 2.68 -17.61
C GLY A 90 19.10 3.55 -18.86
N GLN A 91 18.96 2.97 -20.04
CA GLN A 91 18.74 3.74 -21.26
C GLN A 91 17.36 4.41 -21.23
N ASP A 92 17.23 5.61 -21.80
CA ASP A 92 15.92 6.25 -21.93
C ASP A 92 15.02 5.43 -22.85
N ALA A 93 13.84 5.09 -22.39
CA ALA A 93 12.87 4.31 -23.16
C ALA A 93 12.13 5.15 -24.23
N HIS A 94 12.35 6.46 -24.27
CA HIS A 94 11.75 7.40 -25.23
C HIS A 94 10.24 7.25 -25.40
N THR A 95 9.54 7.08 -24.28
CA THR A 95 8.10 6.80 -24.26
C THR A 95 7.24 8.00 -24.63
N ASP A 96 7.79 9.22 -24.60
CA ASP A 96 7.09 10.49 -24.86
C ASP A 96 5.78 10.64 -24.05
N LYS A 97 5.73 10.02 -22.86
CA LYS A 97 4.53 9.92 -22.01
C LYS A 97 3.32 9.24 -22.67
N LYS A 98 3.53 8.44 -23.70
CA LYS A 98 2.47 7.72 -24.41
C LYS A 98 2.39 6.27 -23.94
N PHE A 99 1.20 5.71 -23.92
CA PHE A 99 1.00 4.29 -23.62
C PHE A 99 1.41 3.35 -24.75
N ALA A 100 1.39 3.84 -25.98
CA ALA A 100 1.73 3.08 -27.18
C ALA A 100 0.99 1.73 -27.27
N LEU A 101 -0.28 1.71 -26.85
CA LEU A 101 -1.15 0.54 -26.99
C LEU A 101 -1.56 0.37 -28.43
N ASP A 102 -1.30 -0.81 -29.00
CA ASP A 102 -1.93 -1.22 -30.25
C ASP A 102 -3.43 -1.58 -30.03
N LYS A 103 -4.17 -1.75 -31.12
CA LYS A 103 -5.60 -2.00 -31.06
C LYS A 103 -5.94 -3.31 -30.33
N GLU A 104 -5.16 -4.35 -30.53
CA GLU A 104 -5.36 -5.66 -29.90
C GLU A 104 -5.14 -5.58 -28.39
N SER A 105 -4.04 -4.96 -27.98
CA SER A 105 -3.71 -4.71 -26.57
C SER A 105 -4.77 -3.86 -25.86
N ALA A 106 -5.24 -2.80 -26.50
CA ALA A 106 -6.30 -1.94 -25.95
C ALA A 106 -7.63 -2.70 -25.77
N MET A 107 -8.00 -3.53 -26.76
CA MET A 107 -9.19 -4.38 -26.66
C MET A 107 -9.05 -5.44 -25.58
N ALA A 108 -7.89 -6.06 -25.43
CA ALA A 108 -7.62 -7.06 -24.40
C ALA A 108 -7.68 -6.46 -22.99
N LEU A 109 -7.12 -5.26 -22.75
CA LEU A 109 -7.26 -4.53 -21.50
C LEU A 109 -8.72 -4.19 -21.18
N SER A 110 -9.48 -3.71 -22.19
CA SER A 110 -10.91 -3.43 -22.01
C SER A 110 -11.70 -4.69 -21.66
N LYS A 111 -11.37 -5.81 -22.31
CA LYS A 111 -11.97 -7.11 -22.01
C LYS A 111 -11.63 -7.56 -20.59
N LEU A 112 -10.37 -7.45 -20.17
CA LEU A 112 -9.94 -7.78 -18.81
C LEU A 112 -10.72 -6.95 -17.78
N PHE A 113 -10.85 -5.65 -18.01
CA PHE A 113 -11.61 -4.75 -17.15
C PHE A 113 -13.08 -5.19 -17.00
N MET A 114 -13.71 -5.64 -18.06
CA MET A 114 -15.13 -6.06 -18.08
C MET A 114 -15.36 -7.50 -17.65
N THR A 115 -14.34 -8.37 -17.65
CA THR A 115 -14.49 -9.79 -17.33
C THR A 115 -14.88 -9.98 -15.86
N PRO A 116 -15.89 -10.79 -15.52
CA PRO A 116 -16.22 -11.09 -14.13
C PRO A 116 -15.04 -11.69 -13.37
N GLU A 117 -14.90 -11.34 -12.09
CA GLU A 117 -13.77 -11.80 -11.25
C GLU A 117 -13.64 -13.32 -11.21
N LYS A 118 -14.76 -14.03 -11.05
CA LYS A 118 -14.81 -15.49 -11.03
C LYS A 118 -14.20 -16.18 -12.25
N ASP A 119 -14.19 -15.48 -13.39
CA ASP A 119 -13.63 -16.02 -14.63
C ASP A 119 -12.13 -15.75 -14.76
N LEU A 120 -11.53 -15.08 -13.77
CA LEU A 120 -10.12 -14.68 -13.70
C LEU A 120 -9.35 -15.30 -12.54
N GLU A 121 -10.03 -15.99 -11.60
CA GLU A 121 -9.45 -16.44 -10.33
C GLU A 121 -8.15 -17.26 -10.51
N ASP A 122 -8.12 -18.17 -11.48
CA ASP A 122 -6.98 -19.05 -11.71
C ASP A 122 -6.13 -18.66 -12.93
N LYS A 123 -6.36 -17.46 -13.51
CA LYS A 123 -5.64 -17.03 -14.71
C LYS A 123 -4.46 -16.13 -14.41
N LYS A 124 -3.41 -16.30 -15.18
CA LYS A 124 -2.28 -15.36 -15.26
C LYS A 124 -2.59 -14.28 -16.29
N ILE A 125 -1.96 -13.13 -16.15
CA ILE A 125 -2.12 -12.04 -17.13
C ILE A 125 -1.62 -12.44 -18.52
N SER A 126 -0.59 -13.29 -18.61
CA SER A 126 -0.08 -13.83 -19.87
C SER A 126 -1.07 -14.75 -20.60
N GLU A 127 -2.15 -15.18 -19.97
CA GLU A 127 -3.19 -16.01 -20.59
C GLU A 127 -4.37 -15.18 -21.11
N VAL A 128 -4.41 -13.89 -20.76
CA VAL A 128 -5.54 -12.99 -21.11
C VAL A 128 -5.12 -11.77 -21.92
N LEU A 129 -3.82 -11.47 -21.98
CA LEU A 129 -3.26 -10.37 -22.76
C LEU A 129 -2.43 -10.91 -23.93
N PRO A 130 -2.46 -10.26 -25.11
CA PRO A 130 -1.70 -10.70 -26.28
C PRO A 130 -0.19 -10.45 -26.12
N ASP A 131 0.61 -11.12 -26.93
CA ASP A 131 2.07 -10.97 -26.90
C ASP A 131 2.52 -9.55 -27.22
N SER A 132 1.82 -8.84 -28.11
CA SER A 132 2.11 -7.44 -28.44
C SER A 132 1.98 -6.49 -27.24
N PHE A 133 1.20 -6.85 -26.23
CA PHE A 133 1.02 -6.06 -25.03
C PHE A 133 2.34 -5.84 -24.26
N TRP A 134 3.22 -6.83 -24.26
CA TRP A 134 4.46 -6.79 -23.49
C TRP A 134 5.50 -5.80 -24.03
N ASP A 135 5.32 -5.33 -25.27
CA ASP A 135 6.19 -4.35 -25.92
C ASP A 135 5.61 -2.93 -25.86
N THR A 136 4.49 -2.74 -25.16
CA THR A 136 3.86 -1.42 -25.01
C THR A 136 4.48 -0.61 -23.89
N ASN A 137 4.46 0.71 -24.02
CA ASN A 137 4.85 1.60 -22.94
C ASN A 137 3.92 1.48 -21.73
N PHE A 138 2.63 1.15 -21.94
CA PHE A 138 1.69 0.89 -20.87
C PHE A 138 2.21 -0.23 -19.94
N TRP A 139 2.66 -1.34 -20.52
CA TRP A 139 3.23 -2.44 -19.74
C TRP A 139 4.49 -2.00 -18.99
N LEU A 140 5.37 -1.23 -19.65
CA LEU A 140 6.58 -0.71 -19.03
C LEU A 140 6.25 0.12 -17.77
N TYR A 141 5.28 1.03 -17.85
CA TYR A 141 4.83 1.80 -16.69
C TYR A 141 4.18 0.92 -15.63
N TRP A 142 3.28 0.02 -16.06
CA TRP A 142 2.51 -0.82 -15.16
C TRP A 142 3.39 -1.75 -14.33
N GLN A 143 4.30 -2.46 -14.98
CA GLN A 143 5.24 -3.36 -14.29
C GLN A 143 6.20 -2.60 -13.36
N THR A 144 6.60 -1.39 -13.74
CA THR A 144 7.51 -0.56 -12.93
C THR A 144 6.81 -0.03 -11.69
N MET A 145 5.60 0.48 -11.83
CA MET A 145 4.86 1.08 -10.72
C MET A 145 4.32 0.03 -9.74
N PHE A 146 3.75 -1.05 -10.25
CA PHE A 146 3.04 -2.03 -9.43
C PHE A 146 3.75 -3.37 -9.28
N ALA A 147 4.97 -3.51 -9.79
CA ALA A 147 5.79 -4.72 -9.74
C ALA A 147 5.12 -5.97 -10.34
N PHE A 148 4.19 -5.79 -11.29
CA PHE A 148 3.57 -6.90 -11.99
C PHE A 148 4.56 -7.67 -12.87
N GLN A 149 4.33 -8.97 -12.98
CA GLN A 149 5.07 -9.87 -13.86
C GLN A 149 4.09 -10.61 -14.76
N ARG A 150 4.55 -11.13 -15.91
CA ARG A 150 3.69 -11.86 -16.86
C ARG A 150 2.92 -13.03 -16.23
N TRP A 151 3.45 -13.59 -15.16
CA TRP A 151 2.85 -14.69 -14.38
C TRP A 151 1.93 -14.22 -13.24
N SER A 152 1.79 -12.92 -13.03
CA SER A 152 0.90 -12.36 -11.99
C SER A 152 -0.56 -12.68 -12.29
N SER A 153 -1.39 -12.64 -11.25
CA SER A 153 -2.83 -12.93 -11.35
C SER A 153 -3.57 -11.93 -12.25
N ALA A 154 -4.36 -12.44 -13.17
CA ALA A 154 -5.24 -11.62 -14.01
C ALA A 154 -6.34 -10.92 -13.19
N LEU A 155 -6.84 -11.59 -12.15
CA LEU A 155 -7.80 -11.01 -11.21
C LEU A 155 -7.20 -9.82 -10.47
N GLU A 156 -5.98 -9.96 -9.98
CA GLU A 156 -5.28 -8.88 -9.30
C GLU A 156 -5.06 -7.69 -10.23
N MET A 157 -4.55 -7.93 -11.43
CA MET A 157 -4.39 -6.85 -12.42
C MET A 157 -5.71 -6.14 -12.73
N LYS A 158 -6.83 -6.89 -12.89
CA LYS A 158 -8.15 -6.27 -13.05
C LYS A 158 -8.51 -5.37 -11.89
N ARG A 159 -8.32 -5.82 -10.65
CA ARG A 159 -8.61 -5.03 -9.45
C ARG A 159 -7.78 -3.76 -9.38
N TYR A 160 -6.51 -3.83 -9.74
CA TYR A 160 -5.66 -2.64 -9.87
C TYR A 160 -6.15 -1.70 -10.97
N LEU A 161 -6.50 -2.22 -12.15
CA LEU A 161 -7.07 -1.40 -13.23
C LEU A 161 -8.34 -0.68 -12.78
N CYS A 162 -9.28 -1.40 -12.15
CA CYS A 162 -10.52 -0.80 -11.63
C CYS A 162 -10.23 0.25 -10.57
N ARG A 163 -9.27 0.00 -9.70
CA ARG A 163 -8.91 0.91 -8.62
C ARG A 163 -8.19 2.16 -9.11
N TYR A 164 -7.41 2.04 -10.18
CA TYR A 164 -6.52 3.09 -10.67
C TYR A 164 -7.02 3.80 -11.93
N CYS A 165 -8.16 3.40 -12.47
CA CYS A 165 -8.66 3.92 -13.77
C CYS A 165 -8.82 5.45 -13.79
N HIS A 166 -9.17 6.08 -12.66
CA HIS A 166 -9.31 7.53 -12.53
C HIS A 166 -7.98 8.30 -12.52
N HIS A 167 -6.85 7.60 -12.41
CA HIS A 167 -5.50 8.16 -12.41
C HIS A 167 -4.62 7.58 -13.52
N ILE A 168 -5.21 6.87 -14.47
CA ILE A 168 -4.46 6.15 -15.50
C ILE A 168 -3.54 7.09 -16.31
N ASP A 169 -3.99 8.30 -16.57
CA ASP A 169 -3.24 9.32 -17.31
C ASP A 169 -1.98 9.80 -16.57
N GLY A 170 -1.93 9.62 -15.25
CA GLY A 170 -0.78 9.97 -14.42
C GLY A 170 0.30 8.88 -14.33
N LEU A 171 0.10 7.71 -14.94
CA LEU A 171 1.10 6.64 -14.96
C LEU A 171 2.46 7.05 -15.57
N PRO A 172 2.50 7.82 -16.68
CA PRO A 172 3.77 8.14 -17.32
C PRO A 172 4.69 9.07 -16.53
N ASP A 173 4.15 9.88 -15.62
CA ASP A 173 4.91 10.91 -14.89
C ASP A 173 4.62 10.93 -13.38
N PHE A 174 3.85 9.98 -12.90
CA PHE A 174 3.47 9.82 -11.49
C PHE A 174 2.73 11.02 -10.86
N THR A 175 2.17 11.92 -11.67
CA THR A 175 1.44 13.11 -11.18
C THR A 175 0.21 12.79 -10.38
N ALA A 176 -0.36 11.58 -10.57
CA ALA A 176 -1.49 11.09 -9.79
C ALA A 176 -1.10 10.64 -8.37
N LEU A 177 0.16 10.34 -8.13
CA LEU A 177 0.64 9.83 -6.86
C LEU A 177 0.75 10.95 -5.82
N ARG A 178 0.55 10.55 -4.58
CA ARG A 178 0.62 11.43 -3.42
C ARG A 178 1.60 10.86 -2.40
N PHE A 179 2.12 11.71 -1.56
CA PHE A 179 3.11 11.35 -0.55
C PHE A 179 2.74 11.93 0.80
N THR A 180 3.25 11.33 1.86
CA THR A 180 3.26 11.88 3.20
C THR A 180 4.42 12.87 3.36
N LYS A 181 4.36 13.74 4.36
CA LYS A 181 5.37 14.78 4.61
C LYS A 181 6.77 14.20 4.86
N TYR A 182 6.81 13.13 5.64
CA TYR A 182 8.00 12.34 5.90
C TYR A 182 7.78 10.92 5.37
N ASN A 183 8.64 9.97 5.71
CA ASN A 183 8.32 8.59 5.41
C ASN A 183 7.06 8.13 6.17
N GLN A 184 6.45 7.05 5.74
CA GLN A 184 5.16 6.63 6.29
C GLN A 184 5.25 6.19 7.76
N TYR A 185 6.43 5.79 8.23
CA TYR A 185 6.59 5.48 9.64
C TYR A 185 6.34 6.71 10.51
N GLU A 186 7.03 7.82 10.27
CA GLU A 186 6.88 9.05 11.03
C GLU A 186 5.53 9.72 10.80
N SER A 187 5.03 9.70 9.56
CA SER A 187 3.79 10.40 9.21
C SER A 187 2.52 9.65 9.56
N MET A 188 2.56 8.32 9.69
CA MET A 188 1.36 7.49 9.85
C MET A 188 1.49 6.46 10.96
N ILE A 189 2.52 5.60 10.93
CA ILE A 189 2.61 4.46 11.85
C ILE A 189 2.85 4.94 13.29
N LEU A 190 3.82 5.80 13.49
CA LEU A 190 4.12 6.34 14.81
C LEU A 190 2.96 7.15 15.42
N PRO A 191 2.27 8.04 14.66
CA PRO A 191 1.04 8.68 15.13
C PRO A 191 -0.03 7.67 15.54
N LEU A 192 -0.24 6.61 14.74
CA LEU A 192 -1.22 5.58 15.03
C LEU A 192 -0.88 4.81 16.32
N VAL A 193 0.39 4.42 16.51
CA VAL A 193 0.84 3.75 17.74
C VAL A 193 0.56 4.65 18.96
N LYS A 194 0.96 5.92 18.91
CA LYS A 194 0.70 6.88 19.99
C LYS A 194 -0.80 7.09 20.26
N TYR A 195 -1.61 7.14 19.21
CA TYR A 195 -3.05 7.23 19.35
C TYR A 195 -3.62 6.00 20.06
N LEU A 196 -3.19 4.80 19.69
CA LEU A 196 -3.66 3.56 20.31
C LEU A 196 -3.23 3.50 21.80
N GLU A 197 -1.97 3.82 22.11
CA GLU A 197 -1.46 3.87 23.48
C GLU A 197 -2.22 4.88 24.33
N SER A 198 -2.55 6.06 23.79
CA SER A 198 -3.35 7.07 24.50
C SER A 198 -4.78 6.60 24.83
N HIS A 199 -5.25 5.56 24.14
CA HIS A 199 -6.54 4.90 24.40
C HIS A 199 -6.41 3.62 25.23
N GLY A 200 -5.26 3.38 25.84
CA GLY A 200 -5.00 2.25 26.74
C GLY A 200 -4.62 0.94 26.04
N VAL A 201 -4.34 0.97 24.73
CA VAL A 201 -3.84 -0.22 24.01
C VAL A 201 -2.40 -0.47 24.42
N THR A 202 -2.07 -1.74 24.72
CA THR A 202 -0.71 -2.17 24.99
C THR A 202 -0.02 -2.55 23.68
N VAL A 203 1.13 -1.93 23.38
CA VAL A 203 1.99 -2.29 22.25
C VAL A 203 3.30 -2.84 22.81
N GLU A 204 3.61 -4.10 22.50
CA GLU A 204 4.81 -4.78 23.00
C GLU A 204 5.71 -5.20 21.85
N PHE A 205 6.99 -4.86 21.97
CA PHE A 205 8.03 -5.18 20.98
C PHE A 205 8.90 -6.35 21.43
N GLY A 206 9.65 -6.97 20.51
CA GLY A 206 10.46 -8.16 20.80
C GLY A 206 9.61 -9.40 21.06
N MET A 207 8.38 -9.45 20.60
CA MET A 207 7.40 -10.49 20.89
C MET A 207 7.20 -11.42 19.68
N ASP A 208 8.02 -12.44 19.54
CA ASP A 208 7.94 -13.40 18.43
C ASP A 208 6.82 -14.43 18.68
N VAL A 209 5.63 -14.14 18.19
CA VAL A 209 4.47 -15.04 18.34
C VAL A 209 4.67 -16.31 17.53
N LYS A 210 4.69 -17.44 18.22
CA LYS A 210 4.91 -18.78 17.62
C LYS A 210 3.61 -19.53 17.35
N ASN A 211 2.61 -19.36 18.20
CA ASN A 211 1.35 -20.09 18.07
C ASN A 211 0.19 -19.38 18.78
N VAL A 212 -1.03 -19.68 18.31
CA VAL A 212 -2.27 -19.37 19.00
C VAL A 212 -2.99 -20.70 19.29
N VAL A 213 -3.14 -21.03 20.57
CA VAL A 213 -3.82 -22.26 20.99
C VAL A 213 -5.33 -22.07 20.88
N ILE A 214 -5.95 -22.89 20.06
CA ILE A 214 -7.39 -22.89 19.84
C ILE A 214 -7.98 -24.15 20.47
N LYS A 215 -9.01 -23.99 21.30
CA LYS A 215 -9.79 -25.08 21.89
C LYS A 215 -11.23 -25.05 21.37
N ASP A 216 -11.85 -26.22 21.36
CA ASP A 216 -13.31 -26.32 21.11
C ASP A 216 -14.04 -26.17 22.43
N GLU A 217 -14.87 -25.15 22.52
CA GLU A 217 -15.73 -24.89 23.68
C GLU A 217 -17.18 -24.82 23.22
N ASN A 218 -17.96 -25.86 23.54
CA ASN A 218 -19.39 -25.97 23.18
C ASN A 218 -19.62 -25.83 21.65
N GLY A 219 -18.77 -26.45 20.83
CA GLY A 219 -18.87 -26.44 19.36
C GLY A 219 -18.39 -25.13 18.72
N LYS A 220 -17.73 -24.27 19.50
CA LYS A 220 -17.09 -23.02 18.99
C LYS A 220 -15.59 -23.09 19.19
N LYS A 221 -14.86 -22.67 18.18
CA LYS A 221 -13.39 -22.52 18.28
C LYS A 221 -13.05 -21.24 19.03
N VAL A 222 -12.37 -21.38 20.16
CA VAL A 222 -11.97 -20.27 21.03
C VAL A 222 -10.44 -20.22 21.13
N ALA A 223 -9.85 -19.07 20.86
CA ALA A 223 -8.44 -18.82 21.10
C ALA A 223 -8.22 -18.64 22.63
N THR A 224 -7.44 -19.52 23.24
CA THR A 224 -7.26 -19.56 24.70
C THR A 224 -5.88 -19.08 25.17
N GLN A 225 -4.88 -19.17 24.33
CA GLN A 225 -3.51 -18.78 24.68
C GLN A 225 -2.74 -18.28 23.43
N ILE A 226 -1.83 -17.36 23.65
CA ILE A 226 -0.81 -16.95 22.69
C ILE A 226 0.53 -17.44 23.23
N VAL A 227 1.28 -18.18 22.40
CA VAL A 227 2.63 -18.67 22.72
C VAL A 227 3.63 -17.80 21.97
N TYR A 228 4.55 -17.20 22.67
CA TYR A 228 5.57 -16.32 22.09
C TYR A 228 6.92 -16.49 22.78
N GLU A 229 7.99 -16.12 22.09
CA GLU A 229 9.32 -15.88 22.64
C GLU A 229 9.50 -14.36 22.78
N LYS A 230 10.13 -13.96 23.87
CA LYS A 230 10.45 -12.56 24.13
C LYS A 230 11.96 -12.38 24.08
N ASP A 231 12.46 -11.46 23.25
CA ASP A 231 13.86 -11.07 23.18
C ASP A 231 14.31 -10.28 24.41
#